data_dfcb86c41a42952f9acc0bb954ca9ef1
#
_entry.id   dfcb86c41a42952f9acc0bb954ca9ef1
#
_cell.length_a   1.000
_cell.length_b   1.000
_cell.length_c   1.000
_cell.angle_alpha   90.00
_cell.angle_beta   90.00
_cell.angle_gamma   90.00
#
_symmetry.space_group_name_H-M   'P 1'
#
loop_
_entity.id
_entity.type
_entity.pdbx_description
1 polymer ?
#
loop_
_entity_poly.entity_id
_entity_poly.type
_entity_poly.pdbx_seq_one_letter_code
_entity_poly.pdbx_strand_id
1 'polypeptide(L)'
;MQFTYKNPQRSTDPRAAVRGARSVFVCALPYAVDRDGGDGDPAHQPADGLTGEIARYAQADYYGALRGALDAVVATLRGDGWKAVAFADDNSLVDREVAYLAGLGWFGKNANLLISGAGSWFVLGSVVTTADLPASGGPVSDGCGLCERCVIACPTAAIVAPGVIDARRCLSWILQRPGQIPEDYRVAVGRRLYGCDDCQTSCPPTVVLGRRVATEPADRRSHLHLVELLETDDEALVVAWGRWYLADRDPRWIRRNALVALGNALAEGPAPSAAEQARAEAVLDRYVGGIDALLADHARWARTRARRRAGAGGGAR
;
A
#
# COMPACT_ATOMS: atom_id res chain seq x y z
N MET A 1 -6.68 9.48 -12.40
CA MET A 1 -6.48 8.33 -11.49
C MET A 1 -7.60 7.34 -11.80
N GLN A 2 -7.30 6.11 -12.20
CA GLN A 2 -8.33 5.14 -12.62
C GLN A 2 -9.22 4.68 -11.47
N PHE A 3 -8.73 4.69 -10.25
CA PHE A 3 -9.49 4.36 -9.05
C PHE A 3 -9.99 5.58 -8.26
N THR A 4 -9.97 6.78 -8.83
CA THR A 4 -10.73 7.89 -8.29
C THR A 4 -12.18 7.77 -8.70
N TYR A 5 -13.06 8.12 -7.81
CA TYR A 5 -14.49 8.09 -8.03
C TYR A 5 -14.87 8.93 -9.26
N LYS A 6 -15.17 8.24 -10.37
CA LYS A 6 -15.55 8.87 -11.65
C LYS A 6 -16.91 9.56 -11.55
N ASN A 7 -17.76 9.07 -10.65
CA ASN A 7 -19.08 9.62 -10.37
C ASN A 7 -19.25 9.77 -8.84
N PRO A 8 -18.83 10.90 -8.25
CA PRO A 8 -18.93 11.13 -6.81
C PRO A 8 -20.35 11.00 -6.26
N GLN A 9 -21.36 11.44 -7.01
CA GLN A 9 -22.76 11.35 -6.59
C GLN A 9 -23.19 9.90 -6.40
N ARG A 10 -22.76 9.01 -7.29
CA ARG A 10 -23.04 7.57 -7.15
C ARG A 10 -22.32 6.96 -5.95
N SER A 11 -21.05 7.31 -5.76
CA SER A 11 -20.21 6.71 -4.70
C SER A 11 -20.55 7.21 -3.28
N THR A 12 -21.32 8.29 -3.17
CA THR A 12 -21.77 8.87 -1.89
C THR A 12 -23.23 8.55 -1.57
N ASP A 13 -23.95 7.87 -2.46
CA ASP A 13 -25.30 7.39 -2.20
C ASP A 13 -25.39 5.86 -2.27
N PRO A 14 -25.45 5.15 -1.14
CA PRO A 14 -25.59 3.70 -1.11
C PRO A 14 -26.81 3.15 -1.85
N ARG A 15 -27.87 3.98 -2.03
CA ARG A 15 -29.07 3.59 -2.77
C ARG A 15 -28.82 3.46 -4.27
N ALA A 16 -27.78 4.17 -4.78
CA ALA A 16 -27.32 4.00 -6.16
C ALA A 16 -26.68 2.63 -6.40
N ALA A 17 -26.08 2.02 -5.37
CA ALA A 17 -25.52 0.68 -5.40
C ALA A 17 -26.57 -0.41 -5.14
N VAL A 18 -27.45 -0.20 -4.12
CA VAL A 18 -28.51 -1.16 -3.75
C VAL A 18 -29.84 -0.41 -3.64
N ARG A 19 -30.70 -0.61 -4.62
CA ARG A 19 -32.04 0.05 -4.62
C ARG A 19 -32.84 -0.32 -3.38
N GLY A 20 -33.25 0.71 -2.63
CA GLY A 20 -34.00 0.57 -1.39
C GLY A 20 -33.14 0.34 -0.16
N ALA A 21 -31.84 0.58 -0.25
CA ALA A 21 -30.93 0.52 0.89
C ALA A 21 -31.40 1.41 2.05
N ARG A 22 -31.35 0.86 3.27
CA ARG A 22 -31.73 1.53 4.52
C ARG A 22 -30.53 1.63 5.47
N SER A 23 -29.62 0.66 5.40
CA SER A 23 -28.46 0.61 6.29
C SER A 23 -27.19 0.23 5.53
N VAL A 24 -26.06 0.67 6.07
CA VAL A 24 -24.72 0.22 5.67
C VAL A 24 -24.02 -0.33 6.91
N PHE A 25 -23.69 -1.62 6.87
CA PHE A 25 -22.81 -2.25 7.87
C PHE A 25 -21.38 -2.11 7.42
N VAL A 26 -20.47 -1.67 8.31
CA VAL A 26 -19.06 -1.47 8.00
C VAL A 26 -18.19 -2.42 8.79
N CYS A 27 -17.20 -3.00 8.14
CA CYS A 27 -16.22 -3.91 8.72
C CYS A 27 -14.82 -3.40 8.49
N ALA A 28 -13.96 -3.58 9.49
CA ALA A 28 -12.52 -3.31 9.41
C ALA A 28 -11.76 -4.59 9.77
N LEU A 29 -10.91 -5.08 8.85
CA LEU A 29 -10.06 -6.24 9.08
C LEU A 29 -8.63 -5.77 9.30
N PRO A 30 -7.97 -6.08 10.44
CA PRO A 30 -6.60 -5.67 10.69
C PRO A 30 -5.62 -6.42 9.79
N TYR A 31 -4.59 -5.70 9.31
CA TYR A 31 -3.43 -6.27 8.62
C TYR A 31 -2.11 -5.97 9.36
N ALA A 32 -2.19 -5.45 10.58
CA ALA A 32 -1.03 -5.33 11.44
C ALA A 32 -0.49 -6.72 11.78
N VAL A 33 0.81 -6.81 11.97
CA VAL A 33 1.49 -8.04 12.38
C VAL A 33 1.94 -7.87 13.82
N ASP A 34 1.56 -8.80 14.71
CA ASP A 34 2.07 -8.83 16.07
C ASP A 34 3.55 -9.28 16.06
N ARG A 35 4.33 -8.71 16.96
CA ARG A 35 5.72 -9.06 17.11
C ARG A 35 6.08 -9.07 18.57
N ASP A 36 6.51 -10.22 19.00
CA ASP A 36 7.17 -10.40 20.30
C ASP A 36 8.42 -9.51 20.36
N GLY A 37 8.29 -8.44 21.14
CA GLY A 37 9.32 -7.69 21.79
C GLY A 37 10.62 -7.41 21.01
N GLY A 38 10.66 -6.35 20.27
CA GLY A 38 11.91 -5.81 19.74
C GLY A 38 11.71 -4.55 18.91
N ASP A 39 12.57 -3.57 19.08
CA ASP A 39 12.56 -2.26 18.42
C ASP A 39 12.77 -2.30 16.88
N GLY A 40 12.58 -3.43 16.24
CA GLY A 40 12.74 -3.59 14.81
C GLY A 40 11.62 -4.41 14.21
N ASP A 41 10.66 -3.77 13.57
CA ASP A 41 9.81 -4.48 12.61
C ASP A 41 10.71 -5.08 11.52
N PRO A 42 10.85 -6.45 11.36
CA PRO A 42 11.61 -7.01 10.24
C PRO A 42 11.06 -6.58 8.86
N ALA A 43 9.82 -6.07 8.77
CA ALA A 43 9.36 -5.40 7.57
C ALA A 43 10.12 -4.08 7.32
N HIS A 44 10.74 -3.51 8.35
CA HIS A 44 11.58 -2.31 8.30
C HIS A 44 13.05 -2.59 8.65
N GLN A 45 13.41 -3.82 9.04
CA GLN A 45 14.84 -4.18 9.06
C GLN A 45 15.31 -4.27 7.62
N PRO A 46 16.50 -3.71 7.30
CA PRO A 46 17.10 -3.94 5.99
C PRO A 46 17.21 -5.45 5.82
N ALA A 47 16.41 -6.02 4.93
CA ALA A 47 16.62 -7.39 4.53
C ALA A 47 18.04 -7.49 3.96
N ASP A 48 18.78 -8.52 4.35
CA ASP A 48 20.07 -8.80 3.75
C ASP A 48 19.89 -8.95 2.24
N GLY A 49 20.78 -8.33 1.47
CA GLY A 49 20.78 -8.44 0.02
C GLY A 49 19.93 -7.41 -0.74
N LEU A 50 19.71 -7.69 -2.02
CA LEU A 50 19.01 -6.81 -2.97
C LEU A 50 17.51 -7.07 -2.94
N THR A 51 16.84 -6.61 -1.87
CA THR A 51 15.40 -6.82 -1.66
C THR A 51 14.59 -5.53 -1.77
N GLY A 52 13.36 -5.66 -2.27
CA GLY A 52 12.35 -4.60 -2.31
C GLY A 52 11.26 -4.83 -1.28
N GLU A 53 10.76 -3.74 -0.70
CA GLU A 53 9.79 -3.72 0.39
C GLU A 53 8.35 -3.63 -0.14
N ILE A 54 7.44 -4.35 0.49
CA ILE A 54 6.01 -4.32 0.19
C ILE A 54 5.29 -3.66 1.37
N ALA A 55 4.44 -2.67 1.08
CA ALA A 55 3.60 -2.06 2.09
C ALA A 55 2.70 -3.09 2.77
N ARG A 56 2.46 -2.94 4.08
CA ARG A 56 1.78 -3.93 4.93
C ARG A 56 0.47 -4.44 4.36
N TYR A 57 -0.37 -3.54 3.85
CA TYR A 57 -1.69 -3.89 3.30
C TYR A 57 -1.63 -4.80 2.06
N ALA A 58 -0.48 -4.87 1.40
CA ALA A 58 -0.27 -5.65 0.17
C ALA A 58 0.54 -6.94 0.39
N GLN A 59 0.98 -7.23 1.64
CA GLN A 59 1.84 -8.37 1.97
C GLN A 59 1.10 -9.72 1.91
N ALA A 60 -0.22 -9.73 2.10
CA ALA A 60 -1.08 -10.90 1.98
C ALA A 60 -2.43 -10.52 1.35
N ASP A 61 -3.30 -11.48 1.08
CA ASP A 61 -4.65 -11.24 0.54
C ASP A 61 -5.66 -10.91 1.66
N TYR A 62 -5.49 -9.75 2.28
CA TYR A 62 -6.41 -9.27 3.31
C TYR A 62 -7.80 -8.94 2.76
N TYR A 63 -7.90 -8.53 1.50
CA TYR A 63 -9.20 -8.25 0.88
C TYR A 63 -9.99 -9.52 0.58
N GLY A 64 -9.33 -10.63 0.25
CA GLY A 64 -9.98 -11.94 0.14
C GLY A 64 -10.58 -12.39 1.47
N ALA A 65 -9.80 -12.26 2.56
CA ALA A 65 -10.27 -12.57 3.90
C ALA A 65 -11.45 -11.65 4.34
N LEU A 66 -11.35 -10.35 4.07
CA LEU A 66 -12.41 -9.38 4.35
C LEU A 66 -13.70 -9.71 3.58
N ARG A 67 -13.60 -10.04 2.29
CA ARG A 67 -14.76 -10.43 1.45
C ARG A 67 -15.44 -11.66 2.01
N GLY A 68 -14.68 -12.69 2.42
CA GLY A 68 -15.26 -13.87 3.08
C GLY A 68 -16.08 -13.54 4.33
N ALA A 69 -15.57 -12.61 5.17
CA ALA A 69 -16.30 -12.14 6.36
C ALA A 69 -17.58 -11.36 5.98
N LEU A 70 -17.49 -10.48 4.98
CA LEU A 70 -18.65 -9.72 4.49
C LEU A 70 -19.70 -10.62 3.84
N ASP A 71 -19.28 -11.65 3.11
CA ASP A 71 -20.21 -12.63 2.47
C ASP A 71 -20.98 -13.43 3.51
N ALA A 72 -20.41 -13.73 4.66
CA ALA A 72 -21.12 -14.35 5.77
C ALA A 72 -22.26 -13.45 6.31
N VAL A 73 -21.98 -12.13 6.44
CA VAL A 73 -23.01 -11.14 6.82
C VAL A 73 -24.10 -11.05 5.75
N VAL A 74 -23.71 -11.02 4.47
CA VAL A 74 -24.65 -11.00 3.34
C VAL A 74 -25.54 -12.24 3.35
N ALA A 75 -24.99 -13.43 3.60
CA ALA A 75 -25.72 -14.67 3.65
C ALA A 75 -26.78 -14.65 4.76
N THR A 76 -26.43 -14.17 5.96
CA THR A 76 -27.39 -14.01 7.08
C THR A 76 -28.51 -13.06 6.71
N LEU A 77 -28.20 -11.85 6.22
CA LEU A 77 -29.25 -10.89 5.87
C LEU A 77 -30.16 -11.36 4.73
N ARG A 78 -29.61 -12.09 3.76
CA ARG A 78 -30.45 -12.70 2.69
C ARG A 78 -31.29 -13.86 3.19
N GLY A 79 -30.78 -14.63 4.14
CA GLY A 79 -31.55 -15.68 4.81
C GLY A 79 -32.80 -15.12 5.53
N ASP A 80 -32.69 -13.90 6.07
CA ASP A 80 -33.78 -13.16 6.70
C ASP A 80 -34.72 -12.43 5.69
N GLY A 81 -34.47 -12.60 4.38
CA GLY A 81 -35.32 -12.03 3.32
C GLY A 81 -34.88 -10.60 2.85
N TRP A 82 -33.76 -10.05 3.35
CA TRP A 82 -33.29 -8.72 2.97
C TRP A 82 -32.42 -8.77 1.73
N LYS A 83 -32.38 -7.67 0.97
CA LYS A 83 -31.36 -7.48 -0.04
C LYS A 83 -30.07 -7.03 0.67
N ALA A 84 -28.95 -7.65 0.33
CA ALA A 84 -27.63 -7.28 0.85
C ALA A 84 -26.55 -7.52 -0.20
N VAL A 85 -25.60 -6.59 -0.31
CA VAL A 85 -24.45 -6.64 -1.24
C VAL A 85 -23.20 -6.18 -0.51
N ALA A 86 -22.12 -6.98 -0.61
CA ALA A 86 -20.81 -6.63 -0.06
C ALA A 86 -20.00 -5.77 -1.04
N PHE A 87 -19.27 -4.80 -0.49
CA PHE A 87 -18.32 -3.93 -1.18
C PHE A 87 -17.01 -3.91 -0.41
N ALA A 88 -15.90 -4.15 -1.09
CA ALA A 88 -14.56 -4.04 -0.55
C ALA A 88 -13.62 -3.66 -1.68
N ASP A 89 -12.87 -2.56 -1.53
CA ASP A 89 -12.00 -1.99 -2.57
C ASP A 89 -12.77 -1.75 -3.88
N ASP A 90 -13.95 -1.16 -3.77
CA ASP A 90 -14.88 -0.93 -4.87
C ASP A 90 -15.28 0.56 -4.95
N ASN A 91 -15.33 1.11 -6.15
CA ASN A 91 -15.65 2.53 -6.39
C ASN A 91 -17.16 2.89 -6.18
N SER A 92 -18.00 1.93 -5.79
CA SER A 92 -19.41 2.18 -5.50
C SER A 92 -19.64 2.88 -4.18
N LEU A 93 -18.66 2.81 -3.25
CA LEU A 93 -18.69 3.49 -1.96
C LEU A 93 -17.37 4.18 -1.66
N VAL A 94 -17.39 5.19 -0.80
CA VAL A 94 -16.19 5.82 -0.24
C VAL A 94 -15.90 5.16 1.11
N ASP A 95 -15.18 4.03 1.12
CA ASP A 95 -15.02 3.16 2.28
C ASP A 95 -14.64 3.91 3.57
N ARG A 96 -13.66 4.82 3.50
CA ARG A 96 -13.22 5.58 4.69
C ARG A 96 -14.29 6.53 5.20
N GLU A 97 -15.05 7.16 4.31
CA GLU A 97 -16.15 8.06 4.69
C GLU A 97 -17.28 7.29 5.36
N VAL A 98 -17.65 6.16 4.78
CA VAL A 98 -18.70 5.29 5.36
C VAL A 98 -18.27 4.78 6.74
N ALA A 99 -17.00 4.39 6.91
CA ALA A 99 -16.44 3.96 8.18
C ALA A 99 -16.40 5.10 9.22
N TYR A 100 -16.07 6.32 8.80
CA TYR A 100 -16.13 7.52 9.64
C TYR A 100 -17.57 7.82 10.10
N LEU A 101 -18.52 7.84 9.19
CA LEU A 101 -19.93 8.09 9.48
C LEU A 101 -20.51 7.01 10.40
N ALA A 102 -20.04 5.76 10.28
CA ALA A 102 -20.41 4.67 11.17
C ALA A 102 -19.75 4.74 12.56
N GLY A 103 -18.86 5.71 12.80
CA GLY A 103 -18.22 5.91 14.10
C GLY A 103 -17.06 4.95 14.38
N LEU A 104 -16.47 4.28 13.36
CA LEU A 104 -15.34 3.39 13.57
C LEU A 104 -14.07 4.16 14.00
N GLY A 105 -13.92 5.41 13.54
CA GLY A 105 -12.72 6.19 13.82
C GLY A 105 -12.80 7.60 13.26
N TRP A 106 -11.67 8.28 13.24
CA TRP A 106 -11.52 9.66 12.73
C TRP A 106 -10.52 9.68 11.57
N PHE A 107 -10.63 10.70 10.72
CA PHE A 107 -9.62 10.96 9.69
C PHE A 107 -8.36 11.54 10.32
N GLY A 108 -7.25 10.82 10.22
CA GLY A 108 -5.96 11.34 10.64
C GLY A 108 -5.41 12.42 9.69
N LYS A 109 -4.41 13.18 10.15
CA LYS A 109 -3.70 14.15 9.30
C LYS A 109 -3.06 13.51 8.05
N ASN A 110 -2.81 12.20 8.07
CA ASN A 110 -2.35 11.41 6.91
C ASN A 110 -3.48 10.88 6.01
N ALA A 111 -4.71 11.38 6.19
CA ALA A 111 -5.92 10.97 5.47
C ALA A 111 -6.29 9.48 5.58
N ASN A 112 -5.66 8.71 6.47
CA ASN A 112 -6.14 7.39 6.82
C ASN A 112 -7.21 7.48 7.91
N LEU A 113 -8.11 6.50 7.95
CA LEU A 113 -9.01 6.34 9.08
C LEU A 113 -8.23 5.71 10.24
N LEU A 114 -8.24 6.34 11.40
CA LEU A 114 -7.70 5.81 12.64
C LEU A 114 -8.84 5.29 13.51
N ILE A 115 -8.83 3.98 13.77
CA ILE A 115 -9.83 3.33 14.63
C ILE A 115 -9.38 3.49 16.09
N SER A 116 -10.29 3.93 16.93
CA SER A 116 -10.00 4.13 18.37
C SER A 116 -9.51 2.83 19.00
N GLY A 117 -8.36 2.88 19.67
CA GLY A 117 -7.75 1.71 20.32
C GLY A 117 -7.04 0.73 19.36
N ALA A 118 -6.98 1.00 18.03
CA ALA A 118 -6.44 0.05 17.06
C ALA A 118 -5.58 0.68 15.93
N GLY A 119 -5.58 2.01 15.79
CA GLY A 119 -4.75 2.70 14.77
C GLY A 119 -5.34 2.62 13.36
N SER A 120 -4.48 2.56 12.31
CA SER A 120 -4.92 2.64 10.90
C SER A 120 -4.52 1.44 10.02
N TRP A 121 -4.03 0.36 10.60
CA TRP A 121 -3.64 -0.84 9.86
C TRP A 121 -4.84 -1.77 9.60
N PHE A 122 -5.78 -1.30 8.78
CA PHE A 122 -7.02 -2.01 8.43
C PHE A 122 -7.32 -1.89 6.95
N VAL A 123 -7.83 -2.97 6.37
CA VAL A 123 -8.66 -2.91 5.16
C VAL A 123 -10.12 -2.74 5.57
N LEU A 124 -10.86 -1.96 4.77
CA LEU A 124 -12.25 -1.62 5.05
C LEU A 124 -13.17 -2.24 4.01
N GLY A 125 -14.36 -2.59 4.44
CA GLY A 125 -15.42 -3.04 3.55
C GLY A 125 -16.79 -2.83 4.17
N SER A 126 -17.82 -2.93 3.35
CA SER A 126 -19.18 -2.60 3.74
C SER A 126 -20.19 -3.58 3.16
N VAL A 127 -21.30 -3.76 3.87
CA VAL A 127 -22.52 -4.42 3.34
C VAL A 127 -23.62 -3.38 3.28
N VAL A 128 -24.11 -3.10 2.08
CA VAL A 128 -25.31 -2.26 1.86
C VAL A 128 -26.53 -3.16 1.86
N THR A 129 -27.54 -2.82 2.68
CA THR A 129 -28.72 -3.67 2.86
C THR A 129 -30.03 -2.88 2.92
N THR A 130 -31.13 -3.55 2.57
CA THR A 130 -32.50 -3.06 2.79
C THR A 130 -33.01 -3.32 4.22
N ALA A 131 -32.28 -4.08 5.03
CA ALA A 131 -32.59 -4.23 6.45
C ALA A 131 -32.45 -2.91 7.20
N ASP A 132 -33.30 -2.70 8.18
CA ASP A 132 -33.26 -1.56 9.10
C ASP A 132 -32.41 -1.95 10.31
N LEU A 133 -31.10 -1.72 10.21
CA LEU A 133 -30.17 -2.04 11.28
C LEU A 133 -30.07 -0.89 12.29
N PRO A 134 -29.86 -1.18 13.58
CA PRO A 134 -29.63 -0.13 14.57
C PRO A 134 -28.45 0.77 14.18
N ALA A 135 -28.64 2.07 14.30
CA ALA A 135 -27.59 3.04 14.02
C ALA A 135 -26.49 2.98 15.10
N SER A 136 -25.23 3.08 14.65
CA SER A 136 -24.08 3.30 15.55
C SER A 136 -24.04 4.75 16.06
N GLY A 137 -23.13 5.04 17.00
CA GLY A 137 -23.05 6.34 17.67
C GLY A 137 -22.64 7.56 16.81
N GLY A 138 -22.34 7.35 15.52
CA GLY A 138 -21.90 8.40 14.60
C GLY A 138 -20.42 8.79 14.74
N PRO A 139 -19.96 9.84 14.03
CA PRO A 139 -18.56 10.22 13.94
C PRO A 139 -17.90 10.47 15.31
N VAL A 140 -16.67 10.00 15.46
CA VAL A 140 -15.84 10.24 16.66
C VAL A 140 -14.95 11.47 16.48
N SER A 141 -14.56 12.08 17.60
CA SER A 141 -13.72 13.28 17.62
C SER A 141 -12.31 12.97 17.10
N ASP A 142 -11.67 14.00 16.51
CA ASP A 142 -10.26 13.92 16.09
C ASP A 142 -9.34 13.63 17.28
N GLY A 143 -8.53 12.58 17.14
CA GLY A 143 -7.53 12.18 18.11
C GLY A 143 -6.09 12.57 17.75
N CYS A 144 -5.86 13.29 16.65
CA CYS A 144 -4.51 13.72 16.23
C CYS A 144 -3.96 14.90 17.05
N GLY A 145 -4.82 15.84 17.46
CA GLY A 145 -4.40 17.02 18.19
C GLY A 145 -3.23 17.77 17.50
N LEU A 146 -2.19 18.09 18.26
CA LEU A 146 -0.99 18.79 17.77
C LEU A 146 0.05 17.87 17.08
N CYS A 147 -0.16 16.55 17.04
CA CYS A 147 0.80 15.62 16.46
C CYS A 147 0.96 15.83 14.95
N GLU A 148 2.21 15.90 14.46
CA GLU A 148 2.56 16.05 13.04
C GLU A 148 3.57 15.01 12.55
N ARG A 149 3.76 13.90 13.27
CA ARG A 149 4.76 12.89 12.95
C ARG A 149 4.61 12.34 11.52
N CYS A 150 3.39 12.06 11.08
CA CYS A 150 3.14 11.56 9.72
C CYS A 150 3.43 12.61 8.63
N VAL A 151 3.26 13.90 8.93
CA VAL A 151 3.58 15.01 8.01
C VAL A 151 5.10 15.07 7.81
N ILE A 152 5.85 15.04 8.91
CA ILE A 152 7.33 15.10 8.92
C ILE A 152 7.93 13.84 8.27
N ALA A 153 7.34 12.67 8.54
CA ALA A 153 7.84 11.40 8.02
C ALA A 153 7.56 11.17 6.53
N CYS A 154 6.69 11.98 5.92
CA CYS A 154 6.37 11.80 4.50
C CYS A 154 7.57 12.18 3.61
N PRO A 155 8.21 11.21 2.91
CA PRO A 155 9.49 11.46 2.22
C PRO A 155 9.37 12.39 1.01
N THR A 156 8.15 12.66 0.57
CA THR A 156 7.87 13.54 -0.58
C THR A 156 6.99 14.73 -0.19
N ALA A 157 6.76 14.93 1.10
CA ALA A 157 5.87 15.97 1.64
C ALA A 157 4.50 15.98 0.92
N ALA A 158 3.92 14.81 0.70
CA ALA A 158 2.63 14.65 0.03
C ALA A 158 1.45 15.08 0.90
N ILE A 159 1.60 15.14 2.23
CA ILE A 159 0.59 15.64 3.16
C ILE A 159 0.70 17.17 3.19
N VAL A 160 -0.13 17.83 2.40
CA VAL A 160 -0.04 19.29 2.16
C VAL A 160 -0.84 20.11 3.17
N ALA A 161 -1.80 19.50 3.84
CA ALA A 161 -2.55 20.03 4.97
C ALA A 161 -3.12 18.84 5.78
N PRO A 162 -3.57 19.04 7.03
CA PRO A 162 -4.22 17.99 7.80
C PRO A 162 -5.35 17.31 7.03
N GLY A 163 -5.23 16.00 6.80
CA GLY A 163 -6.20 15.20 6.05
C GLY A 163 -6.17 15.39 4.53
N VAL A 164 -5.26 16.21 3.99
CA VAL A 164 -5.18 16.51 2.53
C VAL A 164 -3.88 15.96 1.94
N ILE A 165 -4.02 15.04 1.00
CA ILE A 165 -2.89 14.42 0.29
C ILE A 165 -2.82 14.93 -1.15
N ASP A 166 -1.69 15.49 -1.56
CA ASP A 166 -1.37 15.63 -2.98
C ASP A 166 -0.93 14.26 -3.54
N ALA A 167 -1.86 13.56 -4.17
CA ALA A 167 -1.62 12.23 -4.72
C ALA A 167 -0.46 12.19 -5.73
N ARG A 168 -0.18 13.29 -6.45
CA ARG A 168 0.93 13.37 -7.42
C ARG A 168 2.29 13.23 -6.75
N ARG A 169 2.36 13.51 -5.44
CA ARG A 169 3.55 13.41 -4.59
C ARG A 169 3.56 12.15 -3.74
N CYS A 170 2.40 11.50 -3.52
CA CYS A 170 2.29 10.32 -2.66
C CYS A 170 2.97 9.10 -3.30
N LEU A 171 3.97 8.52 -2.63
CA LEU A 171 4.70 7.35 -3.14
C LEU A 171 3.79 6.14 -3.34
N SER A 172 2.78 5.94 -2.49
CA SER A 172 1.81 4.86 -2.69
C SER A 172 1.11 4.99 -4.05
N TRP A 173 0.70 6.20 -4.44
CA TRP A 173 0.13 6.45 -5.76
C TRP A 173 1.17 6.35 -6.88
N ILE A 174 2.35 6.94 -6.70
CA ILE A 174 3.42 6.96 -7.71
C ILE A 174 3.83 5.53 -8.10
N LEU A 175 3.91 4.61 -7.14
CA LEU A 175 4.27 3.21 -7.38
C LEU A 175 3.15 2.40 -8.05
N GLN A 176 1.89 2.81 -7.90
CA GLN A 176 0.73 2.12 -8.47
C GLN A 176 0.29 2.66 -9.84
N ARG A 177 0.49 3.97 -10.09
CA ARG A 177 0.06 4.59 -11.34
C ARG A 177 0.87 4.12 -12.55
N PRO A 178 0.30 4.11 -13.77
CA PRO A 178 1.06 3.93 -15.00
C PRO A 178 2.01 5.12 -15.27
N GLY A 179 2.96 4.90 -16.17
CA GLY A 179 3.90 5.90 -16.65
C GLY A 179 5.18 5.98 -15.82
N GLN A 180 5.95 7.01 -16.08
CA GLN A 180 7.27 7.22 -15.51
C GLN A 180 7.20 7.63 -14.02
N ILE A 181 8.10 7.11 -13.18
CA ILE A 181 8.38 7.69 -11.87
C ILE A 181 9.22 8.95 -12.10
N PRO A 182 8.75 10.16 -11.69
CA PRO A 182 9.54 11.37 -11.83
C PRO A 182 10.91 11.22 -11.16
N GLU A 183 11.96 11.74 -11.78
CA GLU A 183 13.33 11.53 -11.30
C GLU A 183 13.53 12.06 -9.89
N ASP A 184 12.92 13.19 -9.55
CA ASP A 184 13.00 13.83 -8.23
C ASP A 184 12.47 12.92 -7.10
N TYR A 185 11.60 11.96 -7.42
CA TYR A 185 11.06 11.04 -6.43
C TYR A 185 11.77 9.68 -6.37
N ARG A 186 12.61 9.34 -7.35
CA ARG A 186 13.24 8.02 -7.43
C ARG A 186 14.13 7.70 -6.22
N VAL A 187 14.83 8.68 -5.68
CA VAL A 187 15.60 8.51 -4.44
C VAL A 187 14.66 8.30 -3.26
N ALA A 188 13.61 9.09 -3.13
CA ALA A 188 12.63 8.99 -2.06
C ALA A 188 11.82 7.66 -2.10
N VAL A 189 11.73 7.00 -3.25
CA VAL A 189 11.16 5.64 -3.35
C VAL A 189 11.92 4.67 -2.43
N GLY A 190 13.23 4.86 -2.24
CA GLY A 190 14.05 3.93 -1.45
C GLY A 190 13.97 2.52 -2.03
N ARG A 191 13.72 1.53 -1.19
CA ARG A 191 13.55 0.13 -1.60
C ARG A 191 12.09 -0.30 -1.76
N ARG A 192 11.12 0.63 -1.74
CA ARG A 192 9.71 0.32 -1.87
C ARG A 192 9.38 -0.21 -3.26
N LEU A 193 8.84 -1.40 -3.29
CA LEU A 193 8.39 -2.07 -4.51
C LEU A 193 6.91 -1.79 -4.79
N TYR A 194 6.07 -1.77 -3.75
CA TYR A 194 4.65 -1.54 -3.88
C TYR A 194 4.06 -0.90 -2.61
N GLY A 195 3.39 0.24 -2.76
CA GLY A 195 2.81 0.99 -1.65
C GLY A 195 3.84 1.78 -0.83
N CYS A 196 3.38 2.44 0.24
CA CYS A 196 4.19 3.21 1.16
C CYS A 196 3.44 3.35 2.49
N ASP A 197 4.09 3.02 3.60
CA ASP A 197 3.50 3.02 4.94
C ASP A 197 4.10 4.08 5.88
N ASP A 198 5.00 4.97 5.41
CA ASP A 198 5.75 5.90 6.25
C ASP A 198 4.86 6.76 7.15
N CYS A 199 3.74 7.23 6.63
CA CYS A 199 2.79 8.01 7.42
C CYS A 199 2.00 7.18 8.45
N GLN A 200 1.95 5.86 8.30
CA GLN A 200 1.31 4.95 9.24
C GLN A 200 2.32 4.44 10.28
N THR A 201 3.54 4.09 9.85
CA THR A 201 4.60 3.60 10.74
C THR A 201 5.17 4.68 11.66
N SER A 202 5.01 5.96 11.31
CA SER A 202 5.32 7.10 12.18
C SER A 202 4.17 7.52 13.10
N CYS A 203 2.97 6.93 12.95
CA CYS A 203 1.78 7.30 13.70
C CYS A 203 1.71 6.55 15.05
N PRO A 204 1.80 7.23 16.23
CA PRO A 204 1.82 6.56 17.51
C PRO A 204 0.60 5.65 17.77
N PRO A 205 -0.66 6.08 17.54
CA PRO A 205 -1.81 5.19 17.67
C PRO A 205 -1.68 3.93 16.83
N THR A 206 -1.20 4.04 15.59
CA THR A 206 -1.05 2.90 14.68
C THR A 206 0.02 1.93 15.18
N VAL A 207 1.20 2.44 15.56
CA VAL A 207 2.33 1.59 16.00
C VAL A 207 2.04 0.92 17.34
N VAL A 208 1.48 1.66 18.32
CA VAL A 208 1.25 1.15 19.67
C VAL A 208 0.00 0.27 19.75
N LEU A 209 -1.10 0.70 19.11
CA LEU A 209 -2.39 0.06 19.26
C LEU A 209 -2.66 -0.97 18.16
N GLY A 210 -2.15 -0.77 16.96
CA GLY A 210 -2.30 -1.70 15.84
C GLY A 210 -1.75 -3.10 16.14
N ARG A 211 -0.69 -3.18 16.93
CA ARG A 211 -0.10 -4.47 17.38
C ARG A 211 -1.07 -5.31 18.23
N ARG A 212 -2.03 -4.69 18.92
CA ARG A 212 -2.99 -5.39 19.79
C ARG A 212 -4.07 -6.16 19.02
N VAL A 213 -4.29 -5.79 17.76
CA VAL A 213 -5.29 -6.41 16.89
C VAL A 213 -4.64 -7.09 15.68
N ALA A 214 -3.35 -7.37 15.80
CA ALA A 214 -2.53 -7.93 14.74
C ALA A 214 -3.01 -9.32 14.30
N THR A 215 -2.82 -9.59 13.01
CA THR A 215 -3.02 -10.90 12.38
C THR A 215 -1.76 -11.25 11.57
N GLU A 216 -1.40 -12.53 11.51
CA GLU A 216 -0.25 -12.98 10.72
C GLU A 216 -0.66 -14.07 9.72
N PRO A 217 -1.02 -13.70 8.49
CA PRO A 217 -1.30 -14.67 7.44
C PRO A 217 -0.06 -15.49 7.09
N ALA A 218 -0.25 -16.81 6.89
CA ALA A 218 0.85 -17.74 6.62
C ALA A 218 1.58 -17.47 5.28
N ASP A 219 0.89 -16.84 4.32
CA ASP A 219 1.41 -16.51 2.98
C ASP A 219 1.98 -15.09 2.89
N ARG A 220 2.15 -14.42 4.03
CA ARG A 220 2.66 -13.05 4.10
C ARG A 220 4.06 -12.93 3.52
N ARG A 221 4.25 -11.92 2.64
CA ARG A 221 5.55 -11.56 2.07
C ARG A 221 5.81 -10.07 2.23
N SER A 222 6.76 -9.71 3.07
CA SER A 222 7.15 -8.32 3.32
C SER A 222 8.20 -7.80 2.35
N HIS A 223 9.01 -8.69 1.76
CA HIS A 223 10.10 -8.37 0.85
C HIS A 223 10.14 -9.33 -0.33
N LEU A 224 10.68 -8.85 -1.46
CA LEU A 224 11.00 -9.66 -2.64
C LEU A 224 12.42 -9.41 -3.10
N HIS A 225 13.08 -10.46 -3.58
CA HIS A 225 14.41 -10.31 -4.18
C HIS A 225 14.30 -9.61 -5.54
N LEU A 226 14.89 -8.42 -5.65
CA LEU A 226 14.67 -7.52 -6.80
C LEU A 226 15.22 -8.09 -8.11
N VAL A 227 16.38 -8.76 -8.06
CA VAL A 227 17.00 -9.34 -9.25
C VAL A 227 16.17 -10.51 -9.74
N GLU A 228 15.71 -11.39 -8.87
CA GLU A 228 14.83 -12.51 -9.23
C GLU A 228 13.52 -12.03 -9.85
N LEU A 229 12.89 -11.00 -9.25
CA LEU A 229 11.69 -10.38 -9.78
C LEU A 229 11.91 -9.84 -11.20
N LEU A 230 13.03 -9.18 -11.45
CA LEU A 230 13.36 -8.61 -12.76
C LEU A 230 13.71 -9.69 -13.80
N GLU A 231 14.09 -10.89 -13.39
CA GLU A 231 14.35 -12.04 -14.26
C GLU A 231 13.11 -12.91 -14.50
N THR A 232 12.10 -12.83 -13.63
CA THR A 232 10.84 -13.58 -13.75
C THR A 232 10.07 -13.12 -15.00
N ASP A 233 9.44 -14.04 -15.72
CA ASP A 233 8.60 -13.71 -16.87
C ASP A 233 7.30 -12.99 -16.49
N ASP A 234 6.61 -12.41 -17.48
CA ASP A 234 5.45 -11.56 -17.23
C ASP A 234 4.25 -12.35 -16.73
N GLU A 235 4.04 -13.57 -17.23
CA GLU A 235 2.94 -14.43 -16.81
C GLU A 235 3.08 -14.84 -15.36
N ALA A 236 4.26 -15.28 -14.95
CA ALA A 236 4.57 -15.65 -13.57
C ALA A 236 4.42 -14.44 -12.62
N LEU A 237 4.83 -13.24 -13.03
CA LEU A 237 4.61 -12.02 -12.24
C LEU A 237 3.12 -11.71 -12.05
N VAL A 238 2.31 -11.84 -13.10
CA VAL A 238 0.86 -11.60 -13.00
C VAL A 238 0.17 -12.66 -12.16
N VAL A 239 0.59 -13.92 -12.23
CA VAL A 239 0.08 -14.99 -11.37
C VAL A 239 0.42 -14.71 -9.90
N ALA A 240 1.66 -14.36 -9.60
CA ALA A 240 2.12 -14.15 -8.21
C ALA A 240 1.56 -12.87 -7.58
N TRP A 241 1.48 -11.77 -8.33
CA TRP A 241 1.21 -10.42 -7.82
C TRP A 241 0.01 -9.73 -8.46
N GLY A 242 -0.77 -10.41 -9.29
CA GLY A 242 -1.95 -9.86 -9.96
C GLY A 242 -3.10 -9.45 -9.02
N ARG A 243 -3.00 -9.75 -7.71
CA ARG A 243 -3.90 -9.21 -6.68
C ARG A 243 -3.62 -7.75 -6.39
N TRP A 244 -2.39 -7.25 -6.68
CA TRP A 244 -2.08 -5.84 -6.57
C TRP A 244 -2.77 -5.06 -7.69
N TYR A 245 -3.08 -3.78 -7.40
CA TYR A 245 -3.54 -2.90 -8.46
C TYR A 245 -2.38 -2.62 -9.44
N LEU A 246 -2.48 -3.22 -10.60
CA LEU A 246 -1.60 -2.97 -11.74
C LEU A 246 -2.48 -2.43 -12.87
N ALA A 247 -2.21 -1.20 -13.31
CA ALA A 247 -2.96 -0.62 -14.42
C ALA A 247 -2.88 -1.56 -15.64
N ASP A 248 -4.05 -1.91 -16.19
CA ASP A 248 -4.20 -2.82 -17.32
C ASP A 248 -3.62 -4.24 -17.09
N ARG A 249 -3.40 -4.63 -15.81
CA ARG A 249 -2.71 -5.86 -15.39
C ARG A 249 -1.30 -6.02 -15.99
N ASP A 250 -0.65 -4.90 -16.33
CA ASP A 250 0.66 -4.87 -16.97
C ASP A 250 1.78 -5.00 -15.91
N PRO A 251 2.59 -6.09 -15.94
CA PRO A 251 3.69 -6.31 -15.00
C PRO A 251 4.83 -5.29 -15.15
N ARG A 252 4.83 -4.51 -16.24
CA ARG A 252 5.77 -3.42 -16.47
C ARG A 252 5.85 -2.46 -15.28
N TRP A 253 4.75 -2.23 -14.57
CA TRP A 253 4.72 -1.32 -13.42
C TRP A 253 5.48 -1.86 -12.23
N ILE A 254 5.42 -3.18 -11.98
CA ILE A 254 6.25 -3.81 -10.93
C ILE A 254 7.72 -3.77 -11.33
N ARG A 255 8.07 -4.08 -12.58
CA ARG A 255 9.45 -4.03 -13.08
C ARG A 255 10.03 -2.63 -12.99
N ARG A 256 9.25 -1.60 -13.36
CA ARG A 256 9.64 -0.19 -13.22
C ARG A 256 10.01 0.14 -11.78
N ASN A 257 9.16 -0.26 -10.82
CA ASN A 257 9.40 -0.03 -9.40
C ASN A 257 10.65 -0.78 -8.91
N ALA A 258 10.79 -2.05 -9.34
CA ALA A 258 11.93 -2.89 -8.97
C ALA A 258 13.27 -2.32 -9.48
N LEU A 259 13.31 -1.74 -10.68
CA LEU A 259 14.50 -1.08 -11.22
C LEU A 259 14.93 0.11 -10.35
N VAL A 260 13.97 0.96 -9.91
CA VAL A 260 14.27 2.08 -9.03
C VAL A 260 14.73 1.59 -7.66
N ALA A 261 14.03 0.62 -7.07
CA ALA A 261 14.39 0.02 -5.80
C ALA A 261 15.78 -0.63 -5.83
N LEU A 262 16.13 -1.33 -6.93
CA LEU A 262 17.45 -1.94 -7.13
C LEU A 262 18.56 -0.89 -7.18
N GLY A 263 18.35 0.21 -7.89
CA GLY A 263 19.32 1.31 -7.95
C GLY A 263 19.59 1.91 -6.57
N ASN A 264 18.54 2.09 -5.74
CA ASN A 264 18.68 2.57 -4.37
C ASN A 264 19.33 1.52 -3.45
N ALA A 265 18.95 0.24 -3.56
CA ALA A 265 19.52 -0.84 -2.76
C ALA A 265 21.04 -0.99 -3.02
N LEU A 266 21.47 -0.91 -4.27
CA LEU A 266 22.87 -0.93 -4.64
C LEU A 266 23.63 0.30 -4.14
N ALA A 267 23.00 1.47 -4.08
CA ALA A 267 23.65 2.73 -3.65
C ALA A 267 23.76 2.84 -2.12
N GLU A 268 22.74 2.44 -1.38
CA GLU A 268 22.57 2.75 0.06
C GLU A 268 22.46 1.52 0.96
N GLY A 269 22.10 0.35 0.38
CA GLY A 269 21.95 -0.90 1.13
C GLY A 269 23.28 -1.51 1.59
N PRO A 270 23.26 -2.64 2.30
CA PRO A 270 24.44 -3.47 2.55
C PRO A 270 25.16 -3.80 1.23
N ALA A 271 26.48 -4.01 1.28
CA ALA A 271 27.21 -4.41 0.09
C ALA A 271 26.79 -5.85 -0.29
N PRO A 272 26.26 -6.07 -1.50
CA PRO A 272 25.97 -7.41 -1.96
C PRO A 272 27.27 -8.20 -2.16
N SER A 273 27.16 -9.53 -2.21
CA SER A 273 28.29 -10.38 -2.65
C SER A 273 28.71 -10.03 -4.08
N ALA A 274 29.92 -10.37 -4.45
CA ALA A 274 30.41 -10.13 -5.83
C ALA A 274 29.52 -10.83 -6.88
N ALA A 275 28.97 -11.99 -6.57
CA ALA A 275 28.06 -12.72 -7.46
C ALA A 275 26.72 -12.00 -7.62
N GLU A 276 26.12 -11.51 -6.53
CA GLU A 276 24.89 -10.72 -6.58
C GLU A 276 25.07 -9.39 -7.29
N GLN A 277 26.20 -8.72 -7.05
CA GLN A 277 26.56 -7.49 -7.76
C GLN A 277 26.62 -7.72 -9.27
N ALA A 278 27.35 -8.74 -9.72
CA ALA A 278 27.48 -9.07 -11.14
C ALA A 278 26.13 -9.43 -11.77
N ARG A 279 25.28 -10.19 -11.05
CA ARG A 279 23.92 -10.54 -11.52
C ARG A 279 23.04 -9.29 -11.64
N ALA A 280 23.08 -8.39 -10.66
CA ALA A 280 22.32 -7.13 -10.67
C ALA A 280 22.77 -6.23 -11.85
N GLU A 281 24.08 -6.12 -12.09
CA GLU A 281 24.62 -5.36 -13.24
C GLU A 281 24.16 -5.93 -14.57
N ALA A 282 24.24 -7.26 -14.74
CA ALA A 282 23.75 -7.95 -15.95
C ALA A 282 22.25 -7.70 -16.20
N VAL A 283 21.44 -7.73 -15.13
CA VAL A 283 20.00 -7.40 -15.21
C VAL A 283 19.80 -5.96 -15.64
N LEU A 284 20.49 -5.00 -15.01
CA LEU A 284 20.38 -3.59 -15.38
C LEU A 284 20.81 -3.34 -16.84
N ASP A 285 21.89 -3.98 -17.31
CA ASP A 285 22.36 -3.84 -18.69
C ASP A 285 21.34 -4.42 -19.69
N ARG A 286 20.70 -5.54 -19.37
CA ARG A 286 19.61 -6.11 -20.19
C ARG A 286 18.45 -5.12 -20.35
N TYR A 287 18.00 -4.46 -19.25
CA TYR A 287 16.93 -3.49 -19.32
C TYR A 287 17.33 -2.18 -20.01
N VAL A 288 18.59 -1.73 -19.85
CA VAL A 288 19.12 -0.55 -20.58
C VAL A 288 19.11 -0.78 -22.09
N GLY A 289 19.44 -1.99 -22.55
CA GLY A 289 19.40 -2.38 -23.96
C GLY A 289 18.03 -2.86 -24.46
N GLY A 290 17.03 -2.92 -23.59
CA GLY A 290 15.69 -3.40 -23.92
C GLY A 290 14.88 -2.43 -24.79
N ILE A 291 13.87 -2.96 -25.47
CA ILE A 291 12.99 -2.20 -26.40
C ILE A 291 12.00 -1.28 -25.68
N ASP A 292 11.69 -1.55 -24.40
CA ASP A 292 10.79 -0.72 -23.60
C ASP A 292 11.54 0.55 -23.11
N ALA A 293 11.26 1.68 -23.74
CA ALA A 293 11.91 2.94 -23.46
C ALA A 293 11.70 3.42 -22.02
N LEU A 294 10.54 3.10 -21.40
CA LEU A 294 10.24 3.45 -20.02
C LEU A 294 11.12 2.64 -19.06
N LEU A 295 11.19 1.33 -19.22
CA LEU A 295 12.02 0.48 -18.37
C LEU A 295 13.51 0.77 -18.58
N ALA A 296 13.92 1.02 -19.83
CA ALA A 296 15.30 1.40 -20.15
C ALA A 296 15.72 2.72 -19.48
N ASP A 297 14.83 3.71 -19.38
CA ASP A 297 15.08 4.97 -18.66
C ASP A 297 15.31 4.72 -17.16
N HIS A 298 14.44 3.93 -16.54
CA HIS A 298 14.56 3.61 -15.11
C HIS A 298 15.82 2.76 -14.83
N ALA A 299 16.18 1.84 -15.72
CA ALA A 299 17.41 1.05 -15.61
C ALA A 299 18.69 1.91 -15.76
N ARG A 300 18.71 2.87 -16.70
CA ARG A 300 19.82 3.85 -16.81
C ARG A 300 19.99 4.67 -15.54
N TRP A 301 18.89 5.16 -14.99
CA TRP A 301 18.91 5.86 -13.72
C TRP A 301 19.44 4.97 -12.59
N ALA A 302 18.93 3.74 -12.45
CA ALA A 302 19.35 2.78 -11.43
C ALA A 302 20.88 2.49 -11.51
N ARG A 303 21.39 2.27 -12.73
CA ARG A 303 22.83 2.06 -12.98
C ARG A 303 23.66 3.29 -12.57
N THR A 304 23.19 4.49 -12.89
CA THR A 304 23.86 5.74 -12.51
C THR A 304 23.84 5.92 -10.99
N ARG A 305 22.72 5.59 -10.35
CA ARG A 305 22.55 5.66 -8.90
C ARG A 305 23.51 4.70 -8.17
N ALA A 306 23.61 3.45 -8.62
CA ALA A 306 24.48 2.42 -8.05
C ALA A 306 25.99 2.83 -8.11
N ARG A 307 26.42 3.48 -9.20
CA ARG A 307 27.82 3.95 -9.36
C ARG A 307 28.23 5.01 -8.35
N ARG A 308 27.32 5.77 -7.75
CA ARG A 308 27.66 6.79 -6.74
C ARG A 308 28.27 6.19 -5.48
N ARG A 309 27.94 4.94 -5.13
CA ARG A 309 28.59 4.22 -4.02
C ARG A 309 30.04 3.89 -4.33
N ALA A 310 30.35 3.45 -5.54
CA ALA A 310 31.71 3.11 -5.95
C ALA A 310 32.66 4.32 -5.92
N GLY A 311 32.13 5.54 -6.22
CA GLY A 311 32.89 6.78 -6.15
C GLY A 311 33.15 7.30 -4.73
N ALA A 312 32.27 7.02 -3.78
CA ALA A 312 32.42 7.46 -2.39
C ALA A 312 33.43 6.61 -1.59
N GLY A 313 33.69 5.37 -2.00
CA GLY A 313 34.67 4.47 -1.38
C GLY A 313 36.13 4.67 -1.86
N GLY A 314 36.37 5.47 -2.91
CA GLY A 314 37.68 5.67 -3.51
C GLY A 314 38.49 6.85 -2.93
N GLY A 315 37.94 7.60 -1.97
CA GLY A 315 38.56 8.84 -1.45
C GLY A 315 39.28 8.71 -0.10
N ALA A 316 39.42 7.53 0.44
CA ALA A 316 40.13 7.29 1.71
C ALA A 316 41.37 6.39 1.46
N ARG A 317 42.45 6.97 0.93
CA ARG A 317 43.81 6.45 1.05
C ARG A 317 44.75 7.61 1.34
#